data_e02b9afec8cf82e255118531b99ac79f
#
_entry.id   e02b9afec8cf82e255118531b99ac79f
#
_cell.length_a   1.000
_cell.length_b   1.000
_cell.length_c   1.000
_cell.angle_alpha   90.00
_cell.angle_beta   90.00
_cell.angle_gamma   90.00
#
_symmetry.space_group_name_H-M   'P 1'
#
loop_
_entity.id
_entity.type
_entity.pdbx_description
1 polymer ?
#
loop_
_entity_poly.entity_id
_entity_poly.type
_entity_poly.pdbx_seq_one_letter_code
_entity_poly.pdbx_strand_id
1 'polypeptide(L)'
;YLSTAEIISIVSDKRKLIIRHQGGCVEIYGRLSDYREKLPASFAQCHKSCIVNLNRINRIVNWASIEMSDGSVLPISRTYKDGIKTAVTLINS
;
A
#
# COMPACT_ATOMS: atom_id res chain seq x y z
N TYR A 1 7.72 -16.61 -3.98
CA TYR A 1 8.42 -15.53 -3.28
C TYR A 1 8.43 -14.27 -4.11
N LEU A 2 7.84 -13.22 -3.55
CA LEU A 2 7.87 -11.91 -4.16
C LEU A 2 8.89 -11.03 -3.42
N SER A 3 9.74 -10.35 -4.19
CA SER A 3 10.56 -9.29 -3.64
C SER A 3 9.65 -8.14 -3.21
N THR A 4 9.97 -7.49 -2.08
CA THR A 4 9.18 -6.34 -1.64
C THR A 4 9.17 -5.22 -2.68
N ALA A 5 10.22 -5.11 -3.49
CA ALA A 5 10.29 -4.11 -4.56
C ALA A 5 9.25 -4.36 -5.66
N GLU A 6 8.78 -5.59 -5.82
CA GLU A 6 7.78 -5.94 -6.82
C GLU A 6 6.35 -5.72 -6.33
N ILE A 7 6.15 -5.61 -5.02
CA ILE A 7 4.82 -5.43 -4.45
C ILE A 7 4.36 -3.99 -4.66
N ILE A 8 3.15 -3.85 -5.20
CA ILE A 8 2.53 -2.55 -5.44
C ILE A 8 1.65 -2.15 -4.27
N SER A 9 0.78 -3.07 -3.83
CA SER A 9 -0.10 -2.80 -2.70
C SER A 9 -0.56 -4.11 -2.06
N ILE A 10 -1.01 -4.01 -0.82
CA ILE A 10 -1.60 -5.14 -0.09
C ILE A 10 -2.94 -4.66 0.46
N VAL A 11 -4.00 -5.37 0.10
CA VAL A 11 -5.36 -5.03 0.52
C VAL A 11 -5.94 -6.21 1.28
N SER A 12 -6.53 -5.92 2.45
CA SER A 12 -7.21 -6.92 3.26
C SER A 12 -8.67 -7.01 2.83
N ASP A 13 -9.13 -8.22 2.54
CA ASP A 13 -10.53 -8.51 2.23
C ASP A 13 -10.97 -9.70 3.05
N LYS A 14 -11.69 -9.42 4.14
CA LYS A 14 -12.10 -10.43 5.13
C LYS A 14 -10.88 -11.10 5.73
N ARG A 15 -10.67 -12.40 5.49
CA ARG A 15 -9.52 -13.15 6.01
C ARG A 15 -8.41 -13.31 5.00
N LYS A 16 -8.55 -12.68 3.83
CA LYS A 16 -7.58 -12.79 2.75
C LYS A 16 -6.81 -11.51 2.59
N LEU A 17 -5.57 -11.64 2.12
CA LEU A 17 -4.78 -10.51 1.69
C LEU A 17 -4.58 -10.60 0.19
N ILE A 18 -4.88 -9.53 -0.52
CA ILE A 18 -4.68 -9.44 -1.96
C ILE A 18 -3.41 -8.63 -2.17
N ILE A 19 -2.37 -9.29 -2.65
CA ILE A 19 -1.07 -8.67 -2.90
C ILE A 19 -0.95 -8.40 -4.39
N ARG A 20 -0.95 -7.13 -4.77
CA ARG A 20 -0.72 -6.73 -6.15
C ARG A 20 0.76 -6.54 -6.39
N HIS A 21 1.24 -7.09 -7.50
CA HIS A 21 2.64 -6.99 -7.89
C HIS A 21 2.73 -6.77 -9.40
N GLN A 22 3.93 -6.58 -9.91
CA GLN A 22 4.12 -6.26 -11.33
C GLN A 22 3.56 -7.32 -12.30
N GLY A 23 3.56 -8.57 -11.88
CA GLY A 23 3.07 -9.67 -12.71
C GLY A 23 1.60 -10.01 -12.53
N GLY A 24 0.87 -9.29 -11.67
CA GLY A 24 -0.54 -9.57 -11.39
C GLY A 24 -0.88 -9.47 -9.93
N CYS A 25 -1.67 -10.38 -9.41
CA CYS A 25 -2.01 -10.39 -7.99
C CYS A 25 -2.03 -11.80 -7.43
N VAL A 26 -1.79 -11.89 -6.13
CA VAL A 26 -1.80 -13.15 -5.37
C VAL A 26 -2.71 -12.98 -4.17
N GLU A 27 -3.52 -13.99 -3.89
CA GLU A 27 -4.35 -14.02 -2.69
C GLU A 27 -3.77 -15.01 -1.70
N ILE A 28 -3.64 -14.56 -0.46
CA ILE A 28 -3.19 -15.43 0.64
C ILE A 28 -4.09 -15.20 1.85
N TYR A 29 -4.10 -16.16 2.77
CA TYR A 29 -4.78 -15.98 4.04
C TYR A 29 -3.82 -15.30 5.02
N GLY A 30 -4.32 -14.35 5.78
CA GLY A 30 -3.51 -13.68 6.76
C GLY A 30 -4.13 -12.37 7.21
N ARG A 31 -3.43 -11.68 8.09
CA ARG A 31 -3.83 -10.38 8.61
C ARG A 31 -2.85 -9.32 8.15
N LEU A 32 -3.39 -8.16 7.82
CA LEU A 32 -2.58 -7.03 7.38
C LEU A 32 -1.55 -6.63 8.45
N SER A 33 -1.94 -6.69 9.72
CA SER A 33 -1.08 -6.33 10.83
C SER A 33 0.17 -7.21 10.93
N ASP A 34 0.09 -8.46 10.52
CA ASP A 34 1.22 -9.38 10.54
C ASP A 34 2.29 -8.99 9.52
N TYR A 35 1.87 -8.41 8.41
CA TYR A 35 2.78 -8.01 7.34
C TYR A 35 3.31 -6.60 7.52
N ARG A 36 2.53 -5.73 8.16
CA ARG A 36 2.90 -4.34 8.37
C ARG A 36 4.26 -4.19 9.05
N GLU A 37 4.54 -5.01 10.05
CA GLU A 37 5.79 -4.95 10.79
C GLU A 37 6.98 -5.51 10.00
N LYS A 38 6.69 -6.37 9.02
CA LYS A 38 7.72 -7.03 8.22
C LYS A 38 8.13 -6.26 6.98
N LEU A 39 7.36 -5.25 6.62
CA LEU A 39 7.59 -4.48 5.41
C LEU A 39 8.58 -3.33 5.67
N PRO A 40 9.40 -2.98 4.66
CA PRO A 40 10.33 -1.87 4.81
C PRO A 40 9.63 -0.53 4.91
N ALA A 41 10.40 0.52 5.25
CA ALA A 41 9.88 1.87 5.42
C ALA A 41 9.27 2.47 4.16
N SER A 42 9.52 1.88 2.99
CA SER A 42 8.92 2.32 1.72
C SER A 42 7.43 1.95 1.62
N PHE A 43 6.91 1.17 2.55
CA PHE A 43 5.48 0.84 2.61
C PHE A 43 4.81 1.69 3.67
N ALA A 44 3.59 2.11 3.39
CA ALA A 44 2.79 2.87 4.34
C ALA A 44 1.33 2.44 4.27
N GLN A 45 0.67 2.47 5.40
CA GLN A 45 -0.74 2.14 5.48
C GLN A 45 -1.55 3.40 5.15
N CYS A 46 -2.42 3.29 4.15
CA CYS A 46 -3.27 4.41 3.73
C CYS A 46 -4.72 4.26 4.18
N HIS A 47 -5.07 3.07 4.66
CA HIS A 47 -6.41 2.73 5.12
C HIS A 47 -6.26 1.54 6.06
N LYS A 48 -7.25 1.33 6.94
CA LYS A 48 -7.19 0.17 7.85
C LYS A 48 -7.04 -1.16 7.11
N SER A 49 -7.45 -1.20 5.85
CA SER A 49 -7.42 -2.40 5.02
C SER A 49 -6.40 -2.34 3.88
N CYS A 50 -5.60 -1.30 3.78
CA CYS A 50 -4.72 -1.09 2.63
C CYS A 50 -3.32 -0.63 3.05
N ILE A 51 -2.31 -1.29 2.47
CA ILE A 51 -0.90 -0.85 2.57
C ILE A 51 -0.42 -0.63 1.15
N VAL A 52 0.31 0.46 0.92
CA VAL A 52 0.85 0.80 -0.40
C VAL A 52 2.36 0.87 -0.38
N ASN A 53 2.98 0.54 -1.51
CA ASN A 53 4.40 0.74 -1.72
C ASN A 53 4.58 2.16 -2.26
N LEU A 54 5.22 3.02 -1.48
CA LEU A 54 5.41 4.42 -1.83
C LEU A 54 6.21 4.61 -3.13
N ASN A 55 7.07 3.65 -3.46
CA ASN A 55 7.85 3.69 -4.69
C ASN A 55 7.04 3.32 -5.94
N ARG A 56 5.81 2.86 -5.76
CA ARG A 56 4.93 2.45 -6.85
C ARG A 56 3.70 3.33 -6.99
N ILE A 57 3.69 4.48 -6.34
CA ILE A 57 2.60 5.44 -6.46
C ILE A 57 2.77 6.22 -7.77
N ASN A 58 1.72 6.25 -8.58
CA ASN A 58 1.68 7.08 -9.77
C ASN A 58 1.32 8.52 -9.40
N ARG A 59 0.23 8.70 -8.63
CA ARG A 59 -0.17 10.02 -8.15
C ARG A 59 -1.12 9.91 -6.96
N ILE A 60 -1.22 11.00 -6.22
CA ILE A 60 -2.17 11.12 -5.12
C ILE A 60 -3.18 12.20 -5.51
N VAL A 61 -4.47 11.89 -5.39
CA VAL A 61 -5.55 12.79 -5.78
C VAL A 61 -6.23 13.35 -4.54
N ASN A 62 -6.08 14.66 -4.32
CA ASN A 62 -6.72 15.41 -3.24
C ASN A 62 -6.47 14.83 -1.82
N TRP A 63 -5.40 14.05 -1.66
CA TRP A 63 -5.11 13.34 -0.42
C TRP A 63 -6.26 12.42 0.03
N ALA A 64 -7.14 12.06 -0.90
CA ALA A 64 -8.29 11.18 -0.65
C ALA A 64 -8.13 9.81 -1.30
N SER A 65 -7.30 9.72 -2.33
CA SER A 65 -7.05 8.45 -3.01
C SER A 65 -5.64 8.43 -3.59
N ILE A 66 -5.14 7.21 -3.81
CA ILE A 66 -3.81 6.97 -4.36
C ILE A 66 -3.97 6.13 -5.61
N GLU A 67 -3.46 6.62 -6.74
CA GLU A 67 -3.36 5.84 -7.97
C GLU A 67 -1.99 5.18 -8.02
N MET A 68 -1.99 3.85 -8.12
CA MET A 68 -0.75 3.08 -8.15
C MET A 68 -0.25 2.92 -9.57
N SER A 69 0.98 2.44 -9.72
CA SER A 69 1.64 2.28 -11.03
C SER A 69 0.92 1.30 -11.96
N ASP A 70 0.14 0.38 -11.41
CA ASP A 70 -0.65 -0.58 -12.20
C ASP A 70 -2.04 -0.06 -12.58
N GLY A 71 -2.35 1.18 -12.24
CA GLY A 71 -3.65 1.79 -12.50
C GLY A 71 -4.69 1.57 -11.41
N SER A 72 -4.38 0.76 -10.39
CA SER A 72 -5.30 0.57 -9.28
C SER A 72 -5.40 1.82 -8.42
N VAL A 73 -6.57 2.05 -7.84
CA VAL A 73 -6.83 3.23 -7.00
C VAL A 73 -7.26 2.76 -5.61
N LEU A 74 -6.61 3.31 -4.60
CA LEU A 74 -6.85 2.94 -3.21
C LEU A 74 -7.27 4.18 -2.41
N PRO A 75 -8.18 4.03 -1.45
CA PRO A 75 -8.62 5.16 -0.63
C PRO A 75 -7.59 5.53 0.43
N ILE A 76 -7.57 6.79 0.81
CA ILE A 76 -6.82 7.26 1.98
C ILE A 76 -7.85 7.63 3.03
N SER A 77 -7.84 6.95 4.18
CA SER A 77 -8.74 7.30 5.25
C SER A 77 -8.20 8.47 6.07
N ARG A 78 -9.09 9.18 6.75
CA ARG A 78 -8.68 10.31 7.59
C ARG A 78 -7.63 9.93 8.62
N THR A 79 -7.78 8.77 9.20
CA THR A 79 -6.90 8.29 10.26
C THR A 79 -5.46 8.16 9.76
N TYR A 80 -5.28 7.79 8.50
CA TYR A 80 -3.96 7.52 7.94
C TYR A 80 -3.44 8.63 7.04
N LYS A 81 -4.23 9.66 6.79
CA LYS A 81 -3.86 10.74 5.89
C LYS A 81 -2.55 11.43 6.27
N ASP A 82 -2.40 11.79 7.53
CA ASP A 82 -1.20 12.49 8.00
C ASP A 82 0.02 11.58 7.92
N GLY A 83 -0.15 10.29 8.21
CA GLY A 83 0.92 9.31 8.07
C GLY A 83 1.39 9.18 6.62
N ILE A 84 0.46 9.18 5.67
CA ILE A 84 0.80 9.13 4.24
C ILE A 84 1.53 10.40 3.81
N LYS A 85 1.07 11.58 4.25
CA LYS A 85 1.75 12.83 3.93
C LYS A 85 3.18 12.84 4.42
N THR A 86 3.40 12.40 5.65
CA THR A 86 4.73 12.32 6.24
C THR A 86 5.61 11.32 5.48
N ALA A 87 5.07 10.15 5.18
CA ALA A 87 5.82 9.10 4.49
C ALA A 87 6.24 9.54 3.08
N VAL A 88 5.34 10.18 2.34
CA VAL A 88 5.63 10.67 0.99
C VAL A 88 6.69 11.77 1.04
N THR A 89 6.62 12.66 2.02
CA THR A 89 7.61 13.72 2.20
C THR A 89 9.00 13.14 2.47
N LEU A 90 9.08 12.13 3.33
CA LEU A 90 10.36 11.49 3.65
C LEU A 90 11.00 10.79 2.45
N ILE A 91 10.19 10.16 1.61
CA ILE A 91 10.70 9.46 0.43
C ILE A 91 11.18 10.44 -0.64
N ASN A 92 10.53 11.60 -0.76
CA ASN A 92 10.87 12.60 -1.78
C ASN A 92 11.91 13.62 -1.32
N SER A 93 12.37 13.50 -0.10
CA SER A 93 13.37 14.43 0.42
C SER A 93 14.80 14.04 0.08
#